data_562561ca07a255d97a91605d7a97bb67
#
_entry.id   562561ca07a255d97a91605d7a97bb67
#
_cell.length_a   1.000
_cell.length_b   1.000
_cell.length_c   1.000
_cell.angle_alpha   90.00
_cell.angle_beta   90.00
_cell.angle_gamma   90.00
#
_symmetry.space_group_name_H-M   'P 1'
#
loop_
_entity.id
_entity.type
_entity.pdbx_description
1 polymer ?
#
loop_
_entity_poly.entity_id
_entity_poly.type
_entity_poly.pdbx_seq_one_letter_code
_entity_poly.pdbx_strand_id
1 'polypeptide(L)'
;SDKAPDGKRSTEPLRTQIKRIQRDVDDGISSYTAYKMTLNSFYDAYIETKYELKASTRTNYKYMYRKYVRDEIGTKNIADIKYSDIKRFYIHLIKDIGFKPNSMETIHTILHPVFNVAVRDGFNRTNPTDGVMAEIKKSHNWEKPKRHALTEPQQDKFLDFVSSSKT
;
A
#
# COMPACT_ATOMS: atom_id res chain seq x y z
N SER A 1 18.26 -0.52 -32.10
CA SER A 1 19.24 -0.32 -31.04
C SER A 1 18.73 -0.93 -29.73
N ASP A 2 19.49 -1.89 -29.17
CA ASP A 2 19.12 -2.70 -27.99
C ASP A 2 19.31 -1.97 -26.65
N LYS A 3 19.26 -0.64 -26.62
CA LYS A 3 19.44 0.11 -25.41
C LYS A 3 18.09 0.47 -24.77
N ALA A 4 17.94 0.17 -23.47
CA ALA A 4 16.83 0.68 -22.68
C ALA A 4 16.85 2.22 -22.59
N PRO A 5 15.73 2.90 -22.29
CA PRO A 5 15.66 4.36 -22.20
C PRO A 5 16.63 4.99 -21.19
N ASP A 6 17.15 4.20 -20.22
CA ASP A 6 18.16 4.59 -19.23
C ASP A 6 19.62 4.40 -19.70
N GLY A 7 19.83 4.04 -20.96
CA GLY A 7 21.15 3.78 -21.54
C GLY A 7 21.78 2.43 -21.18
N LYS A 8 21.12 1.60 -20.39
CA LYS A 8 21.56 0.23 -20.06
C LYS A 8 21.07 -0.76 -21.11
N ARG A 9 21.86 -1.82 -21.31
CA ARG A 9 21.50 -2.88 -22.24
C ARG A 9 20.34 -3.70 -21.67
N SER A 10 19.21 -3.75 -22.36
CA SER A 10 18.08 -4.59 -21.95
C SER A 10 18.44 -6.07 -22.12
N THR A 11 18.13 -6.87 -21.10
CA THR A 11 18.29 -8.34 -21.15
C THR A 11 17.11 -9.03 -21.84
N GLU A 12 16.06 -8.29 -22.19
CA GLU A 12 14.84 -8.83 -22.79
C GLU A 12 14.93 -8.75 -24.32
N PRO A 13 14.57 -9.83 -25.05
CA PRO A 13 14.55 -9.82 -26.53
C PRO A 13 13.70 -8.69 -27.10
N LEU A 14 14.19 -8.03 -28.15
CA LEU A 14 13.51 -6.88 -28.78
C LEU A 14 12.05 -7.19 -29.17
N ARG A 15 11.78 -8.39 -29.68
CA ARG A 15 10.42 -8.82 -30.04
C ARG A 15 9.46 -8.81 -28.85
N THR A 16 9.93 -9.18 -27.67
CA THR A 16 9.13 -9.19 -26.43
C THR A 16 8.86 -7.76 -25.97
N GLN A 17 9.85 -6.87 -26.09
CA GLN A 17 9.70 -5.46 -25.79
C GLN A 17 8.67 -4.79 -26.73
N ILE A 18 8.76 -5.04 -28.02
CA ILE A 18 7.81 -4.51 -29.02
C ILE A 18 6.39 -5.00 -28.71
N LYS A 19 6.20 -6.30 -28.45
CA LYS A 19 4.88 -6.84 -28.11
C LYS A 19 4.30 -6.27 -26.80
N ARG A 20 5.17 -5.94 -25.83
CA ARG A 20 4.75 -5.29 -24.60
C ARG A 20 4.32 -3.85 -24.86
N ILE A 21 5.15 -3.08 -25.55
CA ILE A 21 4.86 -1.70 -25.91
C ILE A 21 3.57 -1.62 -26.74
N GLN A 22 3.40 -2.53 -27.71
CA GLN A 22 2.18 -2.59 -28.52
C GLN A 22 0.93 -2.82 -27.67
N ARG A 23 0.99 -3.78 -26.73
CA ARG A 23 -0.12 -4.03 -25.80
C ARG A 23 -0.38 -2.84 -24.87
N ASP A 24 0.67 -2.16 -24.41
CA ASP A 24 0.54 -1.00 -23.54
C ASP A 24 -0.12 0.17 -24.27
N VAL A 25 0.21 0.34 -25.56
CA VAL A 25 -0.45 1.33 -26.43
C VAL A 25 -1.90 0.95 -26.69
N ASP A 26 -2.18 -0.32 -27.02
CA ASP A 26 -3.53 -0.82 -27.28
C ASP A 26 -4.44 -0.71 -26.04
N ASP A 27 -3.86 -0.87 -24.85
CA ASP A 27 -4.55 -0.73 -23.56
C ASP A 27 -4.61 0.73 -23.04
N GLY A 28 -4.08 1.70 -23.80
CA GLY A 28 -4.05 3.12 -23.40
C GLY A 28 -3.12 3.42 -22.22
N ILE A 29 -2.17 2.51 -21.93
CA ILE A 29 -1.20 2.67 -20.84
C ILE A 29 -0.10 3.62 -21.28
N SER A 30 0.09 4.72 -20.54
CA SER A 30 1.17 5.68 -20.81
C SER A 30 2.52 5.10 -20.38
N SER A 31 3.11 4.24 -21.23
CA SER A 31 4.33 3.50 -20.93
C SER A 31 5.53 4.39 -20.60
N TYR A 32 5.67 5.55 -21.24
CA TYR A 32 6.82 6.43 -21.02
C TYR A 32 6.81 7.14 -19.67
N THR A 33 5.66 7.63 -19.22
CA THR A 33 5.51 8.30 -17.92
C THR A 33 5.52 7.28 -16.78
N ALA A 34 4.93 6.11 -17.00
CA ALA A 34 4.88 5.02 -16.03
C ALA A 34 6.27 4.48 -15.65
N TYR A 35 7.22 4.44 -16.60
CA TYR A 35 8.59 3.97 -16.35
C TYR A 35 9.43 4.87 -15.43
N LYS A 36 9.02 6.12 -15.22
CA LYS A 36 9.74 7.08 -14.36
C LYS A 36 9.02 7.41 -13.06
N MET A 37 7.76 6.99 -12.91
CA MET A 37 6.95 7.31 -11.75
C MET A 37 7.14 6.25 -10.66
N THR A 38 7.79 6.62 -9.55
CA THR A 38 7.87 5.75 -8.38
C THR A 38 6.56 5.76 -7.59
N LEU A 39 6.31 4.69 -6.82
CA LEU A 39 5.17 4.65 -5.91
C LEU A 39 5.21 5.83 -4.91
N ASN A 40 6.41 6.25 -4.46
CA ASN A 40 6.55 7.43 -3.60
C ASN A 40 6.04 8.70 -4.27
N SER A 41 6.50 8.98 -5.48
CA SER A 41 6.08 10.19 -6.22
C SER A 41 4.58 10.19 -6.50
N PHE A 42 4.04 9.02 -6.85
CA PHE A 42 2.59 8.87 -7.08
C PHE A 42 1.78 9.04 -5.80
N TYR A 43 2.22 8.45 -4.68
CA TYR A 43 1.56 8.59 -3.39
C TYR A 43 1.59 10.04 -2.89
N ASP A 44 2.72 10.73 -3.00
CA ASP A 44 2.85 12.12 -2.56
C ASP A 44 1.88 13.03 -3.34
N ALA A 45 1.71 12.83 -4.64
CA ALA A 45 0.69 13.53 -5.44
C ALA A 45 -0.73 13.12 -5.03
N TYR A 46 -0.99 11.82 -4.88
CA TYR A 46 -2.30 11.28 -4.50
C TYR A 46 -2.81 11.82 -3.17
N ILE A 47 -1.98 11.82 -2.12
CA ILE A 47 -2.43 12.20 -0.77
C ILE A 47 -2.81 13.69 -0.69
N GLU A 48 -2.26 14.53 -1.55
CA GLU A 48 -2.64 15.94 -1.63
C GLU A 48 -4.04 16.14 -2.25
N THR A 49 -4.48 15.24 -3.11
CA THR A 49 -5.83 15.27 -3.67
C THR A 49 -6.91 14.84 -2.66
N LYS A 50 -6.51 14.22 -1.53
CA LYS A 50 -7.44 13.70 -0.50
C LYS A 50 -7.82 14.78 0.52
N TYR A 51 -8.47 15.85 0.04
CA TYR A 51 -8.92 16.96 0.90
C TYR A 51 -10.09 16.57 1.82
N GLU A 52 -10.87 15.55 1.44
CA GLU A 52 -12.01 15.04 2.22
C GLU A 52 -11.61 14.30 3.50
N LEU A 53 -10.35 13.89 3.62
CA LEU A 53 -9.86 13.23 4.82
C LEU A 53 -9.69 14.21 5.99
N LYS A 54 -10.13 13.80 7.18
CA LYS A 54 -9.84 14.53 8.42
C LYS A 54 -8.32 14.69 8.57
N ALA A 55 -7.88 15.84 9.09
CA ALA A 55 -6.46 16.16 9.27
C ALA A 55 -5.71 15.06 10.06
N SER A 56 -6.31 14.51 11.13
CA SER A 56 -5.74 13.42 11.92
C SER A 56 -5.56 12.13 11.10
N THR A 57 -6.53 11.78 10.25
CA THR A 57 -6.45 10.61 9.37
C THR A 57 -5.34 10.78 8.34
N ARG A 58 -5.28 11.94 7.70
CA ARG A 58 -4.23 12.28 6.72
C ARG A 58 -2.84 12.22 7.36
N THR A 59 -2.66 12.79 8.55
CA THR A 59 -1.41 12.73 9.30
C THR A 59 -1.00 11.28 9.61
N ASN A 60 -1.95 10.46 10.06
CA ASN A 60 -1.70 9.05 10.33
C ASN A 60 -1.31 8.28 9.05
N TYR A 61 -1.99 8.53 7.93
CA TYR A 61 -1.66 7.88 6.65
C TYR A 61 -0.27 8.27 6.16
N LYS A 62 0.09 9.56 6.22
CA LYS A 62 1.45 10.04 5.89
C LYS A 62 2.50 9.40 6.80
N TYR A 63 2.23 9.29 8.10
CA TYR A 63 3.13 8.65 9.05
C TYR A 63 3.33 7.15 8.74
N MET A 64 2.24 6.40 8.57
CA MET A 64 2.29 4.96 8.28
C MET A 64 2.99 4.67 6.95
N TYR A 65 2.67 5.46 5.90
CA TYR A 65 3.33 5.34 4.61
C TYR A 65 4.83 5.61 4.72
N ARG A 66 5.22 6.73 5.34
CA ARG A 66 6.64 7.11 5.52
C ARG A 66 7.42 6.05 6.28
N LYS A 67 6.83 5.51 7.35
CA LYS A 67 7.53 4.58 8.25
C LYS A 67 7.69 3.18 7.68
N TYR A 68 6.72 2.69 6.90
CA TYR A 68 6.67 1.28 6.53
C TYR A 68 6.69 1.00 5.04
N VAL A 69 6.34 1.96 4.19
CA VAL A 69 6.17 1.76 2.75
C VAL A 69 7.27 2.43 1.95
N ARG A 70 7.66 3.67 2.36
CA ARG A 70 8.51 4.57 1.57
C ARG A 70 9.83 3.95 1.16
N ASP A 71 10.54 3.33 2.10
CA ASP A 71 11.88 2.78 1.87
C ASP A 71 11.85 1.32 1.38
N GLU A 72 10.74 0.63 1.55
CA GLU A 72 10.56 -0.76 1.15
C GLU A 72 10.15 -0.88 -0.34
N ILE A 73 8.87 -0.66 -0.61
CA ILE A 73 8.33 -0.77 -1.97
C ILE A 73 8.14 0.58 -2.65
N GLY A 74 8.19 1.68 -1.90
CA GLY A 74 7.92 3.03 -2.38
C GLY A 74 8.91 3.53 -3.44
N THR A 75 10.13 3.02 -3.46
CA THR A 75 11.19 3.36 -4.42
C THR A 75 11.02 2.68 -5.77
N LYS A 76 10.19 1.63 -5.84
CA LYS A 76 9.91 0.93 -7.10
C LYS A 76 9.04 1.77 -8.03
N ASN A 77 9.22 1.59 -9.34
CA ASN A 77 8.29 2.14 -10.32
C ASN A 77 6.90 1.55 -10.11
N ILE A 78 5.88 2.41 -10.11
CA ILE A 78 4.51 1.99 -9.82
C ILE A 78 4.01 0.94 -10.83
N ALA A 79 4.38 1.07 -12.09
CA ALA A 79 4.01 0.13 -13.15
C ALA A 79 4.66 -1.26 -13.00
N ASP A 80 5.78 -1.36 -12.31
CA ASP A 80 6.53 -2.61 -12.13
C ASP A 80 6.10 -3.38 -10.88
N ILE A 81 5.31 -2.76 -9.99
CA ILE A 81 4.82 -3.41 -8.78
C ILE A 81 3.73 -4.41 -9.12
N LYS A 82 4.00 -5.68 -8.79
CA LYS A 82 3.11 -6.81 -9.05
C LYS A 82 2.46 -7.32 -7.77
N TYR A 83 1.42 -8.13 -7.93
CA TYR A 83 0.76 -8.85 -6.83
C TYR A 83 1.75 -9.55 -5.89
N SER A 84 2.76 -10.24 -6.45
CA SER A 84 3.78 -10.94 -5.67
C SER A 84 4.66 -10.01 -4.83
N ASP A 85 4.91 -8.77 -5.29
CA ASP A 85 5.67 -7.78 -4.53
C ASP A 85 4.86 -7.31 -3.32
N ILE A 86 3.59 -6.99 -3.52
CA ILE A 86 2.67 -6.60 -2.44
C ILE A 86 2.51 -7.73 -1.43
N LYS A 87 2.33 -8.97 -1.90
CA LYS A 87 2.21 -10.13 -1.02
C LYS A 87 3.46 -10.34 -0.17
N ARG A 88 4.65 -10.29 -0.77
CA ARG A 88 5.93 -10.39 -0.04
C ARG A 88 6.08 -9.27 0.98
N PHE A 89 5.77 -8.05 0.59
CA PHE A 89 5.82 -6.90 1.47
C PHE A 89 4.87 -7.06 2.67
N TYR A 90 3.63 -7.51 2.47
CA TYR A 90 2.69 -7.74 3.57
C TYR A 90 3.16 -8.88 4.49
N ILE A 91 3.73 -9.96 3.94
CA ILE A 91 4.31 -11.05 4.75
C ILE A 91 5.49 -10.54 5.59
N HIS A 92 6.35 -9.70 5.03
CA HIS A 92 7.44 -9.04 5.76
C HIS A 92 6.91 -8.20 6.93
N LEU A 93 5.90 -7.35 6.71
CA LEU A 93 5.29 -6.56 7.78
C LEU A 93 4.74 -7.43 8.93
N ILE A 94 4.19 -8.60 8.61
CA ILE A 94 3.62 -9.51 9.60
C ILE A 94 4.73 -10.26 10.35
N LYS A 95 5.65 -10.91 9.62
CA LYS A 95 6.63 -11.83 10.20
C LYS A 95 7.79 -11.11 10.85
N ASP A 96 8.32 -10.07 10.19
CA ASP A 96 9.57 -9.44 10.62
C ASP A 96 9.32 -8.21 11.48
N ILE A 97 8.25 -7.44 11.18
CA ILE A 97 7.89 -6.23 11.94
C ILE A 97 6.81 -6.53 13.01
N GLY A 98 6.13 -7.67 12.93
CA GLY A 98 5.13 -8.08 13.92
C GLY A 98 3.79 -7.34 13.81
N PHE A 99 3.38 -6.97 12.59
CA PHE A 99 2.10 -6.27 12.37
C PHE A 99 0.91 -7.13 12.80
N LYS A 100 0.03 -6.49 13.56
CA LYS A 100 -1.28 -7.04 13.91
C LYS A 100 -2.30 -6.79 12.77
N PRO A 101 -3.42 -7.55 12.73
CA PRO A 101 -4.45 -7.42 11.70
C PRO A 101 -4.88 -5.99 11.40
N ASN A 102 -5.16 -5.19 12.45
CA ASN A 102 -5.61 -3.81 12.29
C ASN A 102 -4.55 -2.90 11.64
N SER A 103 -3.27 -3.12 11.96
CA SER A 103 -2.17 -2.35 11.36
C SER A 103 -2.01 -2.70 9.88
N MET A 104 -2.18 -3.98 9.52
CA MET A 104 -2.19 -4.42 8.14
C MET A 104 -3.36 -3.85 7.35
N GLU A 105 -4.56 -3.82 7.94
CA GLU A 105 -5.73 -3.18 7.33
C GLU A 105 -5.48 -1.70 7.07
N THR A 106 -4.78 -1.00 7.96
CA THR A 106 -4.41 0.40 7.75
C THR A 106 -3.48 0.57 6.54
N ILE A 107 -2.42 -0.24 6.43
CA ILE A 107 -1.52 -0.20 5.27
C ILE A 107 -2.28 -0.52 3.97
N HIS A 108 -3.14 -1.53 4.01
CA HIS A 108 -3.96 -1.87 2.84
C HIS A 108 -4.92 -0.73 2.45
N THR A 109 -5.56 -0.09 3.43
CA THR A 109 -6.44 1.07 3.21
C THR A 109 -5.69 2.26 2.60
N ILE A 110 -4.40 2.38 2.85
CA ILE A 110 -3.54 3.40 2.22
C ILE A 110 -3.20 3.00 0.78
N LEU A 111 -2.72 1.77 0.56
CA LEU A 111 -2.18 1.35 -0.73
C LEU A 111 -3.25 1.01 -1.78
N HIS A 112 -4.33 0.36 -1.38
CA HIS A 112 -5.37 -0.09 -2.31
C HIS A 112 -6.00 1.06 -3.13
N PRO A 113 -6.41 2.20 -2.54
CA PRO A 113 -6.92 3.31 -3.33
C PRO A 113 -5.87 3.99 -4.22
N VAL A 114 -4.60 4.02 -3.79
CA VAL A 114 -3.48 4.54 -4.60
C VAL A 114 -3.37 3.74 -5.89
N PHE A 115 -3.33 2.42 -5.81
CA PHE A 115 -3.27 1.56 -6.99
C PHE A 115 -4.56 1.57 -7.81
N ASN A 116 -5.73 1.80 -7.20
CA ASN A 116 -6.96 2.01 -7.96
C ASN A 116 -6.87 3.26 -8.85
N VAL A 117 -6.30 4.36 -8.34
CA VAL A 117 -6.06 5.55 -9.15
C VAL A 117 -5.00 5.27 -10.21
N ALA A 118 -3.91 4.57 -9.86
CA ALA A 118 -2.88 4.20 -10.82
C ALA A 118 -3.41 3.36 -11.99
N VAL A 119 -4.39 2.48 -11.74
CA VAL A 119 -5.09 1.74 -12.81
C VAL A 119 -5.94 2.67 -13.67
N ARG A 120 -6.71 3.59 -13.06
CA ARG A 120 -7.54 4.55 -13.81
C ARG A 120 -6.70 5.50 -14.67
N ASP A 121 -5.52 5.87 -14.17
CA ASP A 121 -4.59 6.76 -14.87
C ASP A 121 -3.70 6.01 -15.89
N GLY A 122 -3.91 4.70 -16.08
CA GLY A 122 -3.20 3.90 -17.07
C GLY A 122 -1.76 3.53 -16.69
N PHE A 123 -1.36 3.61 -15.42
CA PHE A 123 -0.03 3.17 -14.96
C PHE A 123 0.03 1.66 -14.76
N ASN A 124 -1.05 1.05 -14.31
CA ASN A 124 -1.18 -0.38 -14.07
C ASN A 124 -2.41 -0.93 -14.79
N ARG A 125 -2.34 -2.19 -15.27
CA ARG A 125 -3.50 -2.87 -15.86
C ARG A 125 -4.51 -3.32 -14.82
N THR A 126 -4.02 -3.77 -13.69
CA THR A 126 -4.82 -4.27 -12.56
C THR A 126 -4.25 -3.75 -11.26
N ASN A 127 -5.07 -3.69 -10.23
CA ASN A 127 -4.59 -3.29 -8.91
C ASN A 127 -3.81 -4.46 -8.27
N PRO A 128 -2.49 -4.31 -8.01
CA PRO A 128 -1.67 -5.38 -7.45
C PRO A 128 -2.00 -5.72 -6.00
N THR A 129 -2.83 -4.92 -5.32
CA THR A 129 -3.27 -5.19 -3.95
C THR A 129 -4.55 -6.03 -3.88
N ASP A 130 -5.23 -6.23 -5.02
CA ASP A 130 -6.49 -7.00 -5.06
C ASP A 130 -6.28 -8.44 -4.59
N GLY A 131 -7.13 -8.87 -3.66
CA GLY A 131 -7.12 -10.22 -3.13
C GLY A 131 -6.02 -10.53 -2.10
N VAL A 132 -4.94 -9.74 -2.02
CA VAL A 132 -3.80 -10.01 -1.12
C VAL A 132 -4.23 -10.08 0.34
N MET A 133 -5.03 -9.12 0.80
CA MET A 133 -5.52 -9.11 2.19
C MET A 133 -6.44 -10.28 2.51
N ALA A 134 -7.28 -10.69 1.56
CA ALA A 134 -8.17 -11.85 1.74
C ALA A 134 -7.35 -13.14 1.91
N GLU A 135 -6.33 -13.31 1.07
CA GLU A 135 -5.44 -14.46 1.15
C GLU A 135 -4.65 -14.51 2.47
N ILE A 136 -4.11 -13.36 2.90
CA ILE A 136 -3.36 -13.26 4.16
C ILE A 136 -4.26 -13.54 5.36
N LYS A 137 -5.46 -12.99 5.40
CA LYS A 137 -6.44 -13.27 6.47
C LYS A 137 -6.75 -14.76 6.56
N LYS A 138 -6.92 -15.42 5.43
CA LYS A 138 -7.18 -16.87 5.38
C LYS A 138 -5.99 -17.69 5.85
N SER A 139 -4.77 -17.32 5.47
CA SER A 139 -3.54 -18.08 5.78
C SER A 139 -3.08 -17.93 7.24
N HIS A 140 -3.39 -16.83 7.90
CA HIS A 140 -2.91 -16.53 9.25
C HIS A 140 -3.97 -16.75 10.36
N ASN A 141 -5.17 -17.24 10.00
CA ASN A 141 -6.28 -17.50 10.93
C ASN A 141 -6.47 -16.35 11.95
N TRP A 142 -6.51 -15.11 11.46
CA TRP A 142 -6.58 -13.93 12.28
C TRP A 142 -7.93 -13.82 12.98
N GLU A 143 -7.98 -14.22 14.24
CA GLU A 143 -9.13 -13.95 15.08
C GLU A 143 -9.23 -12.45 15.35
N LYS A 144 -10.42 -11.90 15.14
CA LYS A 144 -10.70 -10.53 15.55
C LYS A 144 -10.61 -10.48 17.07
N PRO A 145 -9.81 -9.57 17.67
CA PRO A 145 -9.79 -9.43 19.12
C PRO A 145 -11.20 -9.13 19.61
N LYS A 146 -11.71 -9.96 20.51
CA LYS A 146 -12.99 -9.71 21.16
C LYS A 146 -12.83 -8.45 22.00
N ARG A 147 -13.52 -7.38 21.60
CA ARG A 147 -13.61 -6.15 22.40
C ARG A 147 -14.71 -6.38 23.41
N HIS A 148 -14.37 -6.34 24.66
CA HIS A 148 -15.34 -6.35 25.75
C HIS A 148 -15.51 -4.90 26.22
N ALA A 149 -16.76 -4.47 26.35
CA ALA A 149 -17.06 -3.26 27.11
C ALA A 149 -16.71 -3.50 28.58
N LEU A 150 -16.30 -2.46 29.29
CA LEU A 150 -16.12 -2.56 30.72
C LEU A 150 -17.48 -2.92 31.35
N THR A 151 -17.47 -3.87 32.31
CA THR A 151 -18.63 -4.12 33.14
C THR A 151 -18.82 -2.96 34.11
N GLU A 152 -20.05 -2.74 34.63
CA GLU A 152 -20.32 -1.67 35.61
C GLU A 152 -19.28 -1.63 36.75
N PRO A 153 -18.94 -2.76 37.42
CA PRO A 153 -17.94 -2.76 38.48
C PRO A 153 -16.53 -2.37 38.02
N GLN A 154 -16.18 -2.65 36.74
CA GLN A 154 -14.90 -2.25 36.15
C GLN A 154 -14.89 -0.77 35.79
N GLN A 155 -16.02 -0.24 35.37
CA GLN A 155 -16.21 1.18 35.10
C GLN A 155 -16.10 2.01 36.37
N ASP A 156 -16.73 1.58 37.44
CA ASP A 156 -16.65 2.25 38.74
C ASP A 156 -15.22 2.29 39.27
N LYS A 157 -14.51 1.16 39.27
CA LYS A 157 -13.08 1.11 39.63
C LYS A 157 -12.21 2.02 38.78
N PHE A 158 -12.50 2.12 37.49
CA PHE A 158 -11.76 3.00 36.58
C PHE A 158 -12.02 4.47 36.90
N LEU A 159 -13.27 4.84 37.17
CA LEU A 159 -13.65 6.20 37.54
C LEU A 159 -13.05 6.60 38.88
N ASP A 160 -13.06 5.72 39.90
CA ASP A 160 -12.42 5.94 41.20
C ASP A 160 -10.91 6.15 41.06
N PHE A 161 -10.24 5.34 40.22
CA PHE A 161 -8.82 5.49 39.94
C PHE A 161 -8.50 6.85 39.29
N VAL A 162 -9.29 7.26 38.28
CA VAL A 162 -9.10 8.54 37.59
C VAL A 162 -9.37 9.72 38.52
N SER A 163 -10.36 9.58 39.43
CA SER A 163 -10.69 10.62 40.41
C SER A 163 -9.60 10.78 41.46
N SER A 164 -9.00 9.67 41.92
CA SER A 164 -7.91 9.69 42.92
C SER A 164 -6.56 10.12 42.35
N SER A 165 -6.35 10.06 41.01
CA SER A 165 -5.11 10.46 40.37
C SER A 165 -5.00 11.96 40.06
N LYS A 166 -5.98 12.78 40.48
CA LYS A 166 -6.03 14.23 40.24
C LYS A 166 -5.58 15.07 41.44
N THR A 167 -4.87 14.46 42.42
CA THR A 167 -4.31 15.20 43.57
C THR A 167 -2.80 15.35 43.43
#